data_98af4cb2cf508f28b0005b9c25459a31
#
_entry.id   98af4cb2cf508f28b0005b9c25459a31
#
_cell.length_a   1.000
_cell.length_b   1.000
_cell.length_c   1.000
_cell.angle_alpha   90.00
_cell.angle_beta   90.00
_cell.angle_gamma   90.00
#
_symmetry.space_group_name_H-M   'P 1'
#
loop_
_entity.id
_entity.type
_entity.pdbx_description
1 polymer ?
#
loop_
_entity_poly.entity_id
_entity_poly.type
_entity_poly.pdbx_seq_one_letter_code
_entity_poly.pdbx_strand_id
1 'polypeptide(L)'
;VGSILPDFICGMGFDRNVWHSQSQDFLRFARGLSPQAEALALGVRLHGDDGLGFDTFADEIWQGKMGWCFLQCLPYIPDVVLACNLPRALALWKAHNMVELAAELELAAAYPQLGERLLTAVNSDAVMDEVGCTLAAYTNSPSEPPQMRRILRTMNDRFDVQETTANGCAQKYLQQLAKRHQVTGGSPTELAGLLEQIRLELKPKLWQWFDEVFVLLKT
;
A
#
# COMPACT_ATOMS: atom_id res chain seq x y z
N VAL A 1 -1.03 -10.94 -2.93
CA VAL A 1 0.39 -10.76 -2.56
C VAL A 1 1.08 -9.80 -3.52
N GLY A 2 0.91 -9.95 -4.83
CA GLY A 2 1.57 -9.09 -5.82
C GLY A 2 1.33 -7.60 -5.60
N SER A 3 0.09 -7.20 -5.32
CA SER A 3 -0.30 -5.80 -5.12
C SER A 3 0.28 -5.12 -3.86
N ILE A 4 0.93 -5.86 -2.99
CA ILE A 4 1.58 -5.31 -1.80
C ILE A 4 3.11 -5.50 -1.85
N LEU A 5 3.60 -6.29 -2.78
CA LEU A 5 5.02 -6.65 -2.88
C LEU A 5 5.93 -5.43 -3.08
N PRO A 6 5.62 -4.43 -3.94
CA PRO A 6 6.50 -3.30 -4.17
C PRO A 6 6.88 -2.54 -2.89
N ASP A 7 5.97 -2.39 -1.95
CA ASP A 7 6.24 -1.70 -0.69
C ASP A 7 7.14 -2.46 0.28
N PHE A 8 7.25 -3.77 0.10
CA PHE A 8 7.96 -4.64 1.04
C PHE A 8 9.26 -5.21 0.50
N ILE A 9 9.47 -5.10 -0.80
CA ILE A 9 10.59 -5.72 -1.48
C ILE A 9 11.95 -5.15 -1.01
N CYS A 10 11.97 -3.93 -0.50
CA CYS A 10 13.17 -3.34 0.12
C CYS A 10 13.69 -4.14 1.33
N GLY A 11 12.81 -4.83 2.06
CA GLY A 11 13.20 -5.75 3.14
C GLY A 11 14.00 -6.96 2.66
N MET A 12 14.00 -7.23 1.36
CA MET A 12 14.77 -8.29 0.70
C MET A 12 16.05 -7.76 0.05
N GLY A 13 16.37 -6.48 0.22
CA GLY A 13 17.55 -5.85 -0.36
C GLY A 13 17.36 -5.32 -1.78
N PHE A 14 16.13 -5.29 -2.29
CA PHE A 14 15.82 -4.73 -3.59
C PHE A 14 15.45 -3.24 -3.49
N ASP A 15 15.70 -2.49 -4.56
CA ASP A 15 15.30 -1.09 -4.64
C ASP A 15 13.78 -0.99 -4.85
N ARG A 16 13.08 -0.36 -3.92
CA ARG A 16 11.63 -0.13 -3.98
C ARG A 16 11.24 0.63 -5.24
N ASN A 17 11.99 1.67 -5.61
CA ASN A 17 11.65 2.51 -6.76
C ASN A 17 11.68 1.73 -8.08
N VAL A 18 12.65 0.83 -8.24
CA VAL A 18 12.72 -0.06 -9.42
C VAL A 18 11.46 -0.89 -9.56
N TRP A 19 10.96 -1.44 -8.46
CA TRP A 19 9.77 -2.30 -8.46
C TRP A 19 8.46 -1.54 -8.68
N HIS A 20 8.41 -0.26 -8.35
CA HIS A 20 7.26 0.58 -8.69
C HIS A 20 7.29 0.99 -10.16
N SER A 21 8.46 1.33 -10.71
CA SER A 21 8.62 1.90 -12.05
C SER A 21 8.93 0.89 -13.17
N GLN A 22 9.18 -0.39 -12.86
CA GLN A 22 9.52 -1.44 -13.85
C GLN A 22 8.57 -2.63 -13.82
N SER A 23 7.34 -2.43 -13.40
CA SER A 23 6.36 -3.48 -13.22
C SER A 23 6.00 -4.21 -14.52
N GLN A 24 6.08 -3.52 -15.67
CA GLN A 24 5.81 -4.09 -16.99
C GLN A 24 6.86 -5.12 -17.40
N ASP A 25 8.13 -4.90 -17.07
CA ASP A 25 9.21 -5.82 -17.40
C ASP A 25 9.07 -7.11 -16.60
N PHE A 26 8.71 -6.97 -15.32
CA PHE A 26 8.41 -8.11 -14.47
C PHE A 26 7.19 -8.91 -14.97
N LEU A 27 6.12 -8.23 -15.40
CA LEU A 27 4.95 -8.90 -15.98
C LEU A 27 5.29 -9.66 -17.27
N ARG A 28 6.05 -9.05 -18.16
CA ARG A 28 6.49 -9.73 -19.40
C ARG A 28 7.32 -10.98 -19.11
N PHE A 29 8.21 -10.91 -18.14
CA PHE A 29 9.01 -12.05 -17.70
C PHE A 29 8.13 -13.15 -17.10
N ALA A 30 7.25 -12.82 -16.19
CA ALA A 30 6.43 -13.77 -15.43
C ALA A 30 5.43 -14.55 -16.31
N ARG A 31 4.92 -13.96 -17.39
CA ARG A 31 4.05 -14.63 -18.38
C ARG A 31 4.65 -15.88 -18.99
N GLY A 32 5.97 -15.96 -19.06
CA GLY A 32 6.70 -17.12 -19.58
C GLY A 32 6.96 -18.24 -18.54
N LEU A 33 6.63 -18.02 -17.27
CA LEU A 33 6.95 -18.96 -16.18
C LEU A 33 5.76 -19.84 -15.78
N SER A 34 4.77 -19.22 -15.18
CA SER A 34 3.57 -19.93 -14.67
C SER A 34 2.38 -18.98 -14.56
N PRO A 35 1.12 -19.48 -14.53
CA PRO A 35 -0.05 -18.67 -14.26
C PRO A 35 0.00 -17.96 -12.89
N GLN A 36 0.63 -18.56 -11.90
CA GLN A 36 0.81 -18.00 -10.57
C GLN A 36 1.83 -16.84 -10.58
N ALA A 37 2.93 -17.01 -11.30
CA ALA A 37 3.93 -15.95 -11.50
C ALA A 37 3.32 -14.77 -12.27
N GLU A 38 2.53 -15.03 -13.30
CA GLU A 38 1.80 -13.98 -14.03
C GLU A 38 0.82 -13.23 -13.12
N ALA A 39 0.05 -13.94 -12.30
CA ALA A 39 -0.88 -13.32 -11.33
C ALA A 39 -0.13 -12.48 -10.28
N LEU A 40 1.03 -12.93 -9.81
CA LEU A 40 1.90 -12.15 -8.92
C LEU A 40 2.35 -10.85 -9.60
N ALA A 41 2.89 -10.95 -10.79
CA ALA A 41 3.42 -9.81 -11.53
C ALA A 41 2.32 -8.83 -11.99
N LEU A 42 1.12 -9.34 -12.31
CA LEU A 42 -0.05 -8.49 -12.54
C LEU A 42 -0.40 -7.66 -11.30
N GLY A 43 -0.35 -8.26 -10.12
CA GLY A 43 -0.55 -7.52 -8.87
C GLY A 43 0.51 -6.43 -8.65
N VAL A 44 1.79 -6.72 -8.95
CA VAL A 44 2.87 -5.71 -8.89
C VAL A 44 2.60 -4.57 -9.88
N ARG A 45 2.21 -4.89 -11.12
CA ARG A 45 1.86 -3.89 -12.12
C ARG A 45 0.69 -3.01 -11.69
N LEU A 46 -0.36 -3.61 -11.11
CA LEU A 46 -1.54 -2.86 -10.65
C LEU A 46 -1.24 -1.94 -9.47
N HIS A 47 -0.17 -2.17 -8.73
CA HIS A 47 0.30 -1.29 -7.67
C HIS A 47 1.13 -0.13 -8.21
N GLY A 48 2.04 -0.37 -9.15
CA GLY A 48 3.15 0.50 -9.55
C GLY A 48 2.79 1.91 -10.04
N ASP A 49 3.84 2.68 -10.31
CA ASP A 49 3.81 4.09 -10.74
C ASP A 49 4.24 4.30 -12.20
N ASP A 50 4.39 3.22 -12.97
CA ASP A 50 4.88 3.22 -14.36
C ASP A 50 3.82 3.59 -15.41
N GLY A 51 2.82 4.34 -15.03
CA GLY A 51 1.76 4.87 -15.89
C GLY A 51 0.51 4.00 -15.98
N LEU A 52 0.54 2.78 -15.42
CA LEU A 52 -0.55 1.81 -15.53
C LEU A 52 -0.89 1.13 -14.19
N GLY A 53 -0.28 1.56 -13.09
CA GLY A 53 -0.58 1.09 -11.75
C GLY A 53 -1.34 2.13 -10.94
N PHE A 54 -1.83 1.70 -9.79
CA PHE A 54 -2.69 2.50 -8.94
C PHE A 54 -1.97 3.72 -8.36
N ASP A 55 -0.68 3.57 -7.98
CA ASP A 55 0.13 4.66 -7.43
C ASP A 55 0.31 5.82 -8.42
N THR A 56 0.32 5.53 -9.73
CA THR A 56 0.32 6.57 -10.77
C THR A 56 -0.82 7.58 -10.59
N PHE A 57 -1.99 7.11 -10.20
CA PHE A 57 -3.20 7.93 -10.07
C PHE A 57 -3.41 8.43 -8.63
N ALA A 58 -2.95 7.65 -7.64
CA ALA A 58 -3.10 7.98 -6.22
C ALA A 58 -2.05 8.99 -5.75
N ASP A 59 -0.79 8.78 -6.08
CA ASP A 59 0.34 9.44 -5.43
C ASP A 59 1.20 10.29 -6.36
N GLU A 60 1.30 9.90 -7.64
CA GLU A 60 2.23 10.55 -8.54
C GLU A 60 1.63 11.78 -9.27
N ILE A 61 2.47 12.50 -10.01
CA ILE A 61 2.01 13.56 -10.92
C ILE A 61 1.65 12.90 -12.26
N TRP A 62 0.36 12.73 -12.49
CA TRP A 62 -0.16 12.18 -13.73
C TRP A 62 -0.72 13.27 -14.64
N GLN A 63 -0.23 13.36 -15.88
CA GLN A 63 -0.65 14.36 -16.88
C GLN A 63 -0.63 15.82 -16.33
N GLY A 64 0.38 16.14 -15.52
CA GLY A 64 0.53 17.47 -14.92
C GLY A 64 -0.40 17.76 -13.72
N LYS A 65 -1.13 16.75 -13.24
CA LYS A 65 -1.98 16.84 -12.04
C LYS A 65 -1.37 16.01 -10.92
N MET A 66 -1.45 16.55 -9.71
CA MET A 66 -1.08 15.84 -8.48
C MET A 66 -2.01 14.63 -8.27
N GLY A 67 -1.47 13.54 -7.74
CA GLY A 67 -2.21 12.33 -7.43
C GLY A 67 -3.43 12.57 -6.53
N TRP A 68 -4.42 11.71 -6.65
CA TRP A 68 -5.71 11.89 -5.99
C TRP A 68 -5.60 11.99 -4.48
N CYS A 69 -4.79 11.12 -3.84
CA CYS A 69 -4.61 11.15 -2.38
C CYS A 69 -3.98 12.46 -1.91
N PHE A 70 -3.01 12.99 -2.65
CA PHE A 70 -2.41 14.30 -2.36
C PHE A 70 -3.39 15.45 -2.54
N LEU A 71 -4.25 15.42 -3.57
CA LEU A 71 -5.27 16.44 -3.75
C LEU A 71 -6.33 16.43 -2.64
N GLN A 72 -6.79 15.22 -2.28
CA GLN A 72 -7.82 15.09 -1.26
C GLN A 72 -7.30 15.37 0.15
N CYS A 73 -6.01 15.22 0.43
CA CYS A 73 -5.46 15.46 1.77
C CYS A 73 -5.29 16.95 2.12
N LEU A 74 -5.27 17.86 1.14
CA LEU A 74 -4.97 19.27 1.37
C LEU A 74 -5.82 19.94 2.46
N PRO A 75 -7.14 19.73 2.54
CA PRO A 75 -7.96 20.33 3.58
C PRO A 75 -7.64 19.83 4.99
N TYR A 76 -7.11 18.60 5.11
CA TYR A 76 -6.89 17.93 6.38
C TYR A 76 -5.48 18.12 6.94
N ILE A 77 -4.57 18.78 6.20
CA ILE A 77 -3.17 18.97 6.64
C ILE A 77 -3.07 19.58 8.05
N PRO A 78 -3.80 20.66 8.41
CA PRO A 78 -3.71 21.22 9.75
C PRO A 78 -4.10 20.24 10.85
N ASP A 79 -5.18 19.49 10.63
CA ASP A 79 -5.70 18.54 11.61
C ASP A 79 -4.78 17.32 11.77
N VAL A 80 -4.21 16.83 10.66
CA VAL A 80 -3.21 15.75 10.69
C VAL A 80 -1.95 16.19 11.43
N VAL A 81 -1.49 17.43 11.22
CA VAL A 81 -0.33 17.98 11.93
C VAL A 81 -0.60 18.00 13.44
N LEU A 82 -1.79 18.43 13.86
CA LEU A 82 -2.18 18.46 15.27
C LEU A 82 -2.31 17.05 15.86
N ALA A 83 -3.11 16.19 15.23
CA ALA A 83 -3.40 14.86 15.73
C ALA A 83 -2.14 13.97 15.82
N CYS A 84 -1.21 14.12 14.89
CA CYS A 84 0.04 13.34 14.86
C CYS A 84 1.25 14.05 15.47
N ASN A 85 1.12 15.31 15.87
CA ASN A 85 2.26 16.15 16.31
C ASN A 85 3.39 16.21 15.28
N LEU A 86 3.05 16.46 14.02
CA LEU A 86 3.99 16.40 12.90
C LEU A 86 4.83 17.67 12.74
N PRO A 87 6.11 17.55 12.41
CA PRO A 87 6.87 18.67 11.89
C PRO A 87 6.34 19.08 10.49
N ARG A 88 6.39 20.38 10.19
CA ARG A 88 5.90 20.95 8.91
C ARG A 88 6.45 20.24 7.68
N ALA A 89 7.69 19.81 7.71
CA ALA A 89 8.36 19.13 6.60
C ALA A 89 7.68 17.79 6.21
N LEU A 90 6.98 17.17 7.16
CA LEU A 90 6.27 15.91 6.92
C LEU A 90 4.77 16.10 6.67
N ALA A 91 4.23 17.30 6.82
CA ALA A 91 2.79 17.55 6.86
C ALA A 91 2.05 17.03 5.63
N LEU A 92 2.43 17.47 4.43
CA LEU A 92 1.80 17.04 3.18
C LEU A 92 1.97 15.54 2.95
N TRP A 93 3.22 15.05 3.09
CA TRP A 93 3.54 13.64 2.90
C TRP A 93 2.80 12.71 3.86
N LYS A 94 2.55 13.14 5.09
CA LYS A 94 1.81 12.32 6.07
C LYS A 94 0.31 12.52 6.01
N ALA A 95 -0.16 13.64 5.50
CA ALA A 95 -1.58 13.86 5.29
C ALA A 95 -2.14 13.00 4.14
N HIS A 96 -1.38 12.75 3.05
CA HIS A 96 -1.88 11.86 2.01
C HIS A 96 -2.07 10.43 2.52
N ASN A 97 -1.18 9.93 3.41
CA ASN A 97 -1.38 8.62 4.03
C ASN A 97 -2.68 8.52 4.85
N MET A 98 -3.23 9.64 5.35
CA MET A 98 -4.53 9.60 6.03
C MET A 98 -5.68 9.36 5.06
N VAL A 99 -5.55 9.86 3.83
CA VAL A 99 -6.52 9.58 2.77
C VAL A 99 -6.44 8.11 2.34
N GLU A 100 -5.25 7.54 2.22
CA GLU A 100 -5.04 6.12 1.93
C GLU A 100 -5.64 5.24 3.03
N LEU A 101 -5.31 5.51 4.30
CA LEU A 101 -5.88 4.77 5.43
C LEU A 101 -7.40 4.87 5.51
N ALA A 102 -7.96 6.05 5.23
CA ALA A 102 -9.41 6.23 5.19
C ALA A 102 -10.05 5.43 4.03
N ALA A 103 -9.38 5.34 2.88
CA ALA A 103 -9.79 4.51 1.75
C ALA A 103 -9.72 3.01 2.10
N GLU A 104 -8.66 2.57 2.78
CA GLU A 104 -8.51 1.19 3.28
C GLU A 104 -9.63 0.82 4.26
N LEU A 105 -9.98 1.71 5.19
CA LEU A 105 -11.10 1.51 6.12
C LEU A 105 -12.43 1.38 5.38
N GLU A 106 -12.68 2.18 4.35
CA GLU A 106 -13.89 2.07 3.53
C GLU A 106 -13.92 0.77 2.71
N LEU A 107 -12.80 0.36 2.13
CA LEU A 107 -12.66 -0.91 1.42
C LEU A 107 -12.86 -2.10 2.35
N ALA A 108 -12.28 -2.07 3.56
CA ALA A 108 -12.46 -3.11 4.56
C ALA A 108 -13.93 -3.23 5.02
N ALA A 109 -14.63 -2.11 5.14
CA ALA A 109 -16.06 -2.10 5.46
C ALA A 109 -16.92 -2.66 4.32
N ALA A 110 -16.58 -2.35 3.06
CA ALA A 110 -17.30 -2.83 1.88
C ALA A 110 -16.98 -4.31 1.56
N TYR A 111 -15.75 -4.75 1.81
CA TYR A 111 -15.24 -6.08 1.48
C TYR A 111 -14.51 -6.73 2.66
N PRO A 112 -15.20 -7.07 3.75
CA PRO A 112 -14.56 -7.54 4.99
C PRO A 112 -13.69 -8.80 4.83
N GLN A 113 -13.93 -9.59 3.76
CA GLN A 113 -13.14 -10.80 3.48
C GLN A 113 -11.75 -10.51 2.86
N LEU A 114 -11.45 -9.27 2.43
CA LEU A 114 -10.17 -8.97 1.76
C LEU A 114 -8.98 -9.18 2.68
N GLY A 115 -9.06 -8.71 3.92
CA GLY A 115 -8.01 -8.89 4.92
C GLY A 115 -7.72 -10.37 5.18
N GLU A 116 -8.76 -11.18 5.40
CA GLU A 116 -8.63 -12.62 5.61
C GLU A 116 -8.00 -13.33 4.41
N ARG A 117 -8.41 -12.98 3.18
CA ARG A 117 -7.82 -13.55 1.96
C ARG A 117 -6.34 -13.19 1.83
N LEU A 118 -5.97 -11.95 2.13
CA LEU A 118 -4.57 -11.52 2.10
C LEU A 118 -3.74 -12.28 3.14
N LEU A 119 -4.23 -12.39 4.38
CA LEU A 119 -3.58 -13.17 5.43
C LEU A 119 -3.41 -14.64 5.05
N THR A 120 -4.44 -15.26 4.52
CA THR A 120 -4.39 -16.65 4.05
C THR A 120 -3.31 -16.82 2.99
N ALA A 121 -3.23 -15.90 2.01
CA ALA A 121 -2.22 -15.95 0.97
C ALA A 121 -0.79 -15.75 1.52
N VAL A 122 -0.58 -14.77 2.41
CA VAL A 122 0.74 -14.51 3.02
C VAL A 122 1.19 -15.63 3.93
N ASN A 123 0.26 -16.36 4.57
CA ASN A 123 0.58 -17.50 5.44
C ASN A 123 0.68 -18.85 4.68
N SER A 124 0.33 -18.87 3.40
CA SER A 124 0.44 -20.07 2.57
C SER A 124 1.90 -20.32 2.15
N ASP A 125 2.48 -21.44 2.59
CA ASP A 125 3.83 -21.84 2.19
C ASP A 125 3.94 -21.98 0.66
N ALA A 126 2.95 -22.58 0.01
CA ALA A 126 2.94 -22.75 -1.44
C ALA A 126 2.94 -21.41 -2.20
N VAL A 127 2.16 -20.43 -1.72
CA VAL A 127 2.18 -19.07 -2.32
C VAL A 127 3.53 -18.40 -2.08
N MET A 128 4.09 -18.52 -0.90
CA MET A 128 5.39 -17.91 -0.58
C MET A 128 6.55 -18.56 -1.35
N ASP A 129 6.49 -19.86 -1.59
CA ASP A 129 7.48 -20.54 -2.43
C ASP A 129 7.41 -20.06 -3.88
N GLU A 130 6.21 -19.93 -4.45
CA GLU A 130 6.04 -19.41 -5.80
C GLU A 130 6.54 -17.97 -5.93
N VAL A 131 6.21 -17.10 -4.96
CA VAL A 131 6.75 -15.73 -4.90
C VAL A 131 8.28 -15.76 -4.89
N GLY A 132 8.86 -16.61 -4.02
CA GLY A 132 10.30 -16.78 -3.89
C GLY A 132 10.97 -17.22 -5.18
N CYS A 133 10.46 -18.27 -5.79
CA CYS A 133 10.98 -18.81 -7.03
C CYS A 133 10.89 -17.80 -8.18
N THR A 134 9.74 -17.10 -8.29
CA THR A 134 9.52 -16.10 -9.35
C THR A 134 10.49 -14.93 -9.21
N LEU A 135 10.67 -14.40 -8.00
CA LEU A 135 11.59 -13.29 -7.75
C LEU A 135 13.05 -13.70 -7.94
N ALA A 136 13.46 -14.87 -7.47
CA ALA A 136 14.80 -15.39 -7.67
C ALA A 136 15.12 -15.55 -9.16
N ALA A 137 14.18 -16.06 -9.94
CA ALA A 137 14.34 -16.22 -11.38
C ALA A 137 14.44 -14.87 -12.11
N TYR A 138 13.64 -13.87 -11.72
CA TYR A 138 13.65 -12.54 -12.33
C TYR A 138 14.92 -11.75 -12.02
N THR A 139 15.32 -11.76 -10.75
CA THR A 139 16.47 -10.97 -10.29
C THR A 139 17.82 -11.65 -10.52
N ASN A 140 17.79 -12.90 -10.97
CA ASN A 140 18.98 -13.77 -11.08
C ASN A 140 19.79 -13.81 -9.75
N SER A 141 19.08 -13.67 -8.63
CA SER A 141 19.64 -13.66 -7.28
C SER A 141 19.28 -14.94 -6.55
N PRO A 142 20.21 -15.58 -5.86
CA PRO A 142 19.91 -16.71 -5.01
C PRO A 142 19.16 -16.29 -3.72
N SER A 143 18.09 -15.52 -3.89
CA SER A 143 17.23 -15.16 -2.76
C SER A 143 16.59 -16.45 -2.23
N GLU A 144 17.04 -16.85 -1.05
CA GLU A 144 16.55 -18.08 -0.45
C GLU A 144 15.07 -17.93 -0.07
N PRO A 145 14.19 -18.83 -0.53
CA PRO A 145 12.78 -18.83 -0.18
C PRO A 145 12.49 -18.63 1.33
N PRO A 146 13.29 -19.16 2.28
CA PRO A 146 13.10 -18.91 3.71
C PRO A 146 13.25 -17.45 4.14
N GLN A 147 14.17 -16.69 3.53
CA GLN A 147 14.34 -15.28 3.84
C GLN A 147 13.15 -14.48 3.38
N MET A 148 12.62 -14.77 2.21
CA MET A 148 11.44 -14.14 1.63
C MET A 148 10.19 -14.41 2.48
N ARG A 149 9.97 -15.66 2.90
CA ARG A 149 8.90 -16.02 3.84
C ARG A 149 8.99 -15.20 5.13
N ARG A 150 10.18 -15.05 5.69
CA ARG A 150 10.40 -14.28 6.92
C ARG A 150 10.01 -12.81 6.71
N ILE A 151 10.41 -12.22 5.59
CA ILE A 151 10.12 -10.81 5.30
C ILE A 151 8.64 -10.60 5.07
N LEU A 152 7.99 -11.45 4.28
CA LEU A 152 6.56 -11.37 4.03
C LEU A 152 5.72 -11.69 5.29
N ARG A 153 6.20 -12.55 6.19
CA ARG A 153 5.58 -12.74 7.51
C ARG A 153 5.75 -11.55 8.45
N THR A 154 6.88 -10.83 8.39
CA THR A 154 7.04 -9.57 9.14
C THR A 154 6.13 -8.45 8.61
N MET A 155 5.54 -8.60 7.42
CA MET A 155 4.47 -7.72 6.95
C MET A 155 3.23 -7.84 7.83
N ASN A 156 2.86 -9.07 8.20
CA ASN A 156 1.73 -9.30 9.10
C ASN A 156 1.91 -8.59 10.45
N ASP A 157 3.16 -8.47 10.93
CA ASP A 157 3.48 -7.72 12.15
C ASP A 157 3.45 -6.19 11.95
N ARG A 158 3.52 -5.73 10.70
CA ARG A 158 3.53 -4.29 10.34
C ARG A 158 2.17 -3.78 9.89
N PHE A 159 1.43 -4.61 9.19
CA PHE A 159 0.08 -4.36 8.70
C PHE A 159 -0.83 -5.41 9.31
N ASP A 160 -1.51 -5.05 10.36
CA ASP A 160 -2.60 -5.88 10.85
C ASP A 160 -3.79 -5.67 9.92
N VAL A 161 -3.82 -6.42 8.83
CA VAL A 161 -4.96 -6.45 7.92
C VAL A 161 -6.27 -6.88 8.60
N GLN A 162 -6.19 -7.32 9.87
CA GLN A 162 -7.35 -7.59 10.72
C GLN A 162 -7.79 -6.34 11.48
N GLU A 163 -6.93 -5.33 11.63
CA GLU A 163 -7.30 -4.08 12.30
C GLU A 163 -8.02 -3.16 11.31
N THR A 164 -9.32 -3.29 11.28
CA THR A 164 -10.22 -2.56 10.37
C THR A 164 -10.94 -1.41 11.08
N THR A 165 -10.50 -1.03 12.29
CA THR A 165 -11.06 0.10 13.02
C THR A 165 -10.17 1.33 12.89
N ALA A 166 -10.78 2.51 12.83
CA ALA A 166 -10.04 3.77 12.80
C ALA A 166 -9.12 3.93 14.02
N ASN A 167 -9.54 3.43 15.18
CA ASN A 167 -8.73 3.51 16.41
C ASN A 167 -7.46 2.64 16.32
N GLY A 168 -7.58 1.41 15.83
CA GLY A 168 -6.42 0.54 15.64
C GLY A 168 -5.47 1.05 14.56
N CYS A 169 -6.01 1.54 13.43
CA CYS A 169 -5.22 2.20 12.39
C CYS A 169 -4.46 3.41 12.95
N ALA A 170 -5.12 4.27 13.73
CA ALA A 170 -4.50 5.44 14.35
C ALA A 170 -3.36 5.05 15.31
N GLN A 171 -3.58 4.08 16.19
CA GLN A 171 -2.56 3.59 17.12
C GLN A 171 -1.32 3.08 16.38
N LYS A 172 -1.51 2.24 15.36
CA LYS A 172 -0.42 1.67 14.56
C LYS A 172 0.32 2.73 13.78
N TYR A 173 -0.41 3.66 13.16
CA TYR A 173 0.22 4.73 12.41
C TYR A 173 1.11 5.61 13.29
N LEU A 174 0.65 5.98 14.48
CA LEU A 174 1.46 6.73 15.43
C LEU A 174 2.70 5.95 15.91
N GLN A 175 2.60 4.64 16.10
CA GLN A 175 3.75 3.80 16.39
C GLN A 175 4.75 3.77 15.22
N GLN A 176 4.27 3.74 13.98
CA GLN A 176 5.14 3.82 12.80
C GLN A 176 5.83 5.18 12.68
N LEU A 177 5.12 6.30 12.95
CA LEU A 177 5.70 7.64 12.99
C LEU A 177 6.81 7.74 14.04
N ALA A 178 6.57 7.23 15.24
CA ALA A 178 7.58 7.19 16.29
C ALA A 178 8.81 6.39 15.87
N LYS A 179 8.62 5.21 15.28
CA LYS A 179 9.70 4.32 14.86
C LYS A 179 10.51 4.84 13.67
N ARG A 180 9.83 5.38 12.65
CA ARG A 180 10.47 5.75 11.38
C ARG A 180 10.97 7.20 11.35
N HIS A 181 10.26 8.10 12.02
CA HIS A 181 10.49 9.55 11.96
C HIS A 181 10.79 10.18 13.32
N GLN A 182 10.82 9.38 14.39
CA GLN A 182 11.01 9.86 15.78
C GLN A 182 9.95 10.90 16.20
N VAL A 183 8.78 10.85 15.57
CA VAL A 183 7.63 11.71 15.88
C VAL A 183 6.80 11.03 16.98
N THR A 184 6.65 11.73 18.11
CA THR A 184 5.91 11.25 19.28
C THR A 184 4.92 12.33 19.76
N GLY A 185 4.01 11.96 20.67
CA GLY A 185 3.06 12.90 21.26
C GLY A 185 1.77 13.11 20.45
N GLY A 186 1.56 12.34 19.39
CA GLY A 186 0.27 12.31 18.69
C GLY A 186 -0.83 11.67 19.55
N SER A 187 -2.07 12.02 19.27
CA SER A 187 -3.28 11.55 19.95
C SER A 187 -3.99 10.46 19.13
N PRO A 188 -4.00 9.19 19.57
CA PRO A 188 -4.74 8.13 18.87
C PRO A 188 -6.22 8.42 18.71
N THR A 189 -6.84 9.04 19.73
CA THR A 189 -8.28 9.35 19.70
C THR A 189 -8.60 10.45 18.68
N GLU A 190 -7.79 11.52 18.63
CA GLU A 190 -7.97 12.60 17.65
C GLU A 190 -7.71 12.10 16.24
N LEU A 191 -6.67 11.31 16.05
CA LEU A 191 -6.36 10.73 14.74
C LEU A 191 -7.44 9.74 14.28
N ALA A 192 -7.99 8.93 15.17
CA ALA A 192 -9.09 8.02 14.84
C ALA A 192 -10.35 8.78 14.43
N GLY A 193 -10.69 9.85 15.15
CA GLY A 193 -11.80 10.73 14.79
C GLY A 193 -11.60 11.38 13.41
N LEU A 194 -10.39 11.85 13.13
CA LEU A 194 -10.03 12.43 11.84
C LEU A 194 -10.10 11.40 10.70
N LEU A 195 -9.62 10.18 10.91
CA LEU A 195 -9.72 9.10 9.92
C LEU A 195 -11.18 8.78 9.56
N GLU A 196 -12.06 8.70 10.56
CA GLU A 196 -13.50 8.50 10.31
C GLU A 196 -14.14 9.68 9.59
N GLN A 197 -13.77 10.91 9.93
CA GLN A 197 -14.23 12.09 9.22
C GLN A 197 -13.81 12.05 7.75
N ILE A 198 -12.51 11.83 7.47
CA ILE A 198 -11.99 11.72 6.10
C ILE A 198 -12.70 10.60 5.34
N ARG A 199 -12.88 9.43 5.95
CA ARG A 199 -13.56 8.29 5.36
C ARG A 199 -14.98 8.65 4.91
N LEU A 200 -15.76 9.28 5.80
CA LEU A 200 -17.14 9.65 5.50
C LEU A 200 -17.25 10.73 4.42
N GLU A 201 -16.39 11.74 4.47
CA GLU A 201 -16.37 12.84 3.50
C GLU A 201 -15.90 12.40 2.11
N LEU A 202 -14.93 11.48 2.06
CA LEU A 202 -14.36 11.00 0.80
C LEU A 202 -15.10 9.81 0.19
N LYS A 203 -15.90 9.08 0.95
CA LYS A 203 -16.60 7.87 0.49
C LYS A 203 -17.24 8.00 -0.89
N PRO A 204 -18.09 9.01 -1.20
CA PRO A 204 -18.72 9.11 -2.52
C PRO A 204 -17.72 9.40 -3.64
N LYS A 205 -16.68 10.21 -3.35
CA LYS A 205 -15.63 10.57 -4.29
C LYS A 205 -14.69 9.40 -4.55
N LEU A 206 -14.41 8.59 -3.52
CA LEU A 206 -13.55 7.43 -3.59
C LEU A 206 -14.10 6.38 -4.54
N TRP A 207 -15.38 6.06 -4.45
CA TRP A 207 -16.01 5.07 -5.33
C TRP A 207 -16.06 5.56 -6.78
N GLN A 208 -16.38 6.85 -7.00
CA GLN A 208 -16.32 7.43 -8.34
C GLN A 208 -14.90 7.36 -8.90
N TRP A 209 -13.90 7.71 -8.10
CA TRP A 209 -12.50 7.67 -8.53
C TRP A 209 -12.03 6.26 -8.83
N PHE A 210 -12.42 5.26 -8.04
CA PHE A 210 -12.13 3.86 -8.35
C PHE A 210 -12.72 3.45 -9.70
N ASP A 211 -13.96 3.82 -10.01
CA ASP A 211 -14.58 3.50 -11.29
C ASP A 211 -13.79 4.14 -12.45
N GLU A 212 -13.35 5.39 -12.31
CA GLU A 212 -12.53 6.09 -13.30
C GLU A 212 -11.16 5.41 -13.49
N VAL A 213 -10.46 5.09 -12.41
CA VAL A 213 -9.14 4.43 -12.46
C VAL A 213 -9.25 3.00 -13.02
N PHE A 214 -10.27 2.24 -12.64
CA PHE A 214 -10.46 0.89 -13.18
C PHE A 214 -10.69 0.86 -14.70
N VAL A 215 -11.30 1.89 -15.25
CA VAL A 215 -11.42 2.02 -16.73
C VAL A 215 -10.03 2.20 -17.34
N LEU A 216 -9.18 3.02 -16.75
CA LEU A 216 -7.82 3.29 -17.23
C LEU A 216 -6.90 2.08 -17.07
N LEU A 217 -7.03 1.32 -15.98
CA LEU A 217 -6.21 0.13 -15.73
C LEU A 217 -6.53 -1.06 -16.67
N LYS A 218 -7.69 -1.05 -17.33
CA LYS A 218 -8.11 -2.09 -18.29
C LYS A 218 -7.60 -1.86 -19.71
N THR A 219 -7.11 -0.66 -20.01
CA THR A 219 -6.56 -0.30 -21.33
C THR A 219 -5.08 -0.64 -21.44
#